data_ce22b66df9fe626c661539ff444ca0b5
#
_entry.id   ce22b66df9fe626c661539ff444ca0b5
#
_cell.length_a   1.000
_cell.length_b   1.000
_cell.length_c   1.000
_cell.angle_alpha   90.00
_cell.angle_beta   90.00
_cell.angle_gamma   90.00
#
_symmetry.space_group_name_H-M   'P 1'
#
loop_
_entity.id
_entity.type
_entity.pdbx_description
1 polymer ?
#
loop_
_entity_poly.entity_id
_entity_poly.type
_entity_poly.pdbx_seq_one_letter_code
_entity_poly.pdbx_strand_id
1 'polypeptide(L)'
;LRAADREGVQGVDVLADGSVYVRDNSGRDKAVIRPYDPVARSLGKPLFASDEFDMGSVLTRRYNPGNASDLVGYVINDAKRSIVYTDPEYRALQTRIDAALPSDGRVNYMASLSDDLNQIVVLARGTKEAGAWYLLSNKTKLTALGRSFPHLDPAQMSEMTYVSYSARDGLTIPALLTLPQTGKAPHPTVIMPHGGPWSRDYLRWDRWVQFLANRGY
;
A
#
# COMPACT_ATOMS: atom_id res chain seq x y z
N LEU A 1 -2.45 25.36 -9.31
CA LEU A 1 -1.36 24.77 -8.51
C LEU A 1 -0.16 24.62 -9.42
N ARG A 2 0.99 25.19 -9.04
CA ARG A 2 2.21 25.11 -9.83
C ARG A 2 2.94 23.80 -9.53
N ALA A 3 3.77 23.30 -10.44
CA ALA A 3 4.62 22.12 -10.20
C ALA A 3 5.49 22.30 -8.93
N ALA A 4 5.98 23.52 -8.70
CA ALA A 4 6.72 23.90 -7.49
C ALA A 4 5.94 23.69 -6.17
N ASP A 5 4.60 23.73 -6.21
CA ASP A 5 3.77 23.50 -5.02
C ASP A 5 3.76 22.02 -4.56
N ARG A 6 4.30 21.12 -5.39
CA ARG A 6 4.45 19.69 -5.10
C ARG A 6 5.83 19.33 -4.53
N GLU A 7 6.82 20.18 -4.77
CA GLU A 7 8.18 19.93 -4.33
C GLU A 7 8.31 20.19 -2.84
N GLY A 8 8.95 19.27 -2.15
CA GLY A 8 9.17 19.43 -0.73
C GLY A 8 9.80 18.22 -0.07
N VAL A 9 10.25 18.50 1.14
CA VAL A 9 10.80 17.51 2.06
C VAL A 9 9.79 17.30 3.18
N GLN A 10 9.35 16.07 3.37
CA GLN A 10 8.41 15.69 4.41
C GLN A 10 9.09 14.71 5.37
N GLY A 11 9.06 15.00 6.67
CA GLY A 11 9.49 14.05 7.70
C GLY A 11 8.67 12.76 7.62
N VAL A 12 9.37 11.63 7.67
CA VAL A 12 8.74 10.30 7.60
C VAL A 12 8.85 9.60 8.95
N ASP A 13 10.05 9.49 9.48
CA ASP A 13 10.30 8.83 10.77
C ASP A 13 11.63 9.27 11.39
N VAL A 14 11.73 9.07 12.71
CA VAL A 14 12.97 9.21 13.48
C VAL A 14 13.19 7.90 14.22
N LEU A 15 14.30 7.23 13.90
CA LEU A 15 14.63 5.94 14.49
C LEU A 15 15.22 6.07 15.91
N ALA A 16 15.26 4.97 16.62
CA ALA A 16 15.78 4.92 18.00
C ALA A 16 17.26 5.33 18.10
N ASP A 17 18.05 5.10 17.04
CA ASP A 17 19.45 5.53 16.93
C ASP A 17 19.63 7.03 16.60
N GLY A 18 18.52 7.76 16.45
CA GLY A 18 18.52 9.18 16.08
C GLY A 18 18.57 9.43 14.57
N SER A 19 18.60 8.39 13.72
CA SER A 19 18.50 8.54 12.27
C SER A 19 17.16 9.14 11.88
N VAL A 20 17.20 10.17 11.03
CA VAL A 20 16.00 10.83 10.51
C VAL A 20 15.80 10.45 9.05
N TYR A 21 14.60 10.05 8.70
CA TYR A 21 14.22 9.76 7.31
C TYR A 21 13.18 10.76 6.82
N VAL A 22 13.37 11.19 5.58
CA VAL A 22 12.46 12.12 4.91
C VAL A 22 12.05 11.57 3.56
N ARG A 23 10.84 11.92 3.16
CA ARG A 23 10.34 11.76 1.79
C ARG A 23 10.61 13.07 1.05
N ASP A 24 11.33 12.98 -0.05
CA ASP A 24 11.80 14.14 -0.81
C ASP A 24 11.52 13.96 -2.31
N ASN A 25 10.92 14.96 -2.93
CA ASN A 25 10.76 15.04 -4.38
C ASN A 25 11.31 16.36 -4.96
N SER A 26 12.18 17.06 -4.24
CA SER A 26 12.80 18.30 -4.71
C SER A 26 13.61 18.05 -5.98
N GLY A 27 13.26 18.75 -7.09
CA GLY A 27 13.86 18.57 -8.40
C GLY A 27 13.63 17.21 -9.05
N ARG A 28 12.59 16.46 -8.63
CA ARG A 28 12.28 15.11 -9.11
C ARG A 28 10.79 14.96 -9.40
N ASP A 29 10.47 14.10 -10.36
CA ASP A 29 9.08 13.72 -10.62
C ASP A 29 8.53 12.79 -9.51
N LYS A 30 9.34 11.81 -9.09
CA LYS A 30 8.94 10.83 -8.06
C LYS A 30 9.64 11.09 -6.73
N ALA A 31 8.87 11.01 -5.66
CA ALA A 31 9.40 11.11 -4.31
C ALA A 31 10.24 9.89 -3.92
N VAL A 32 11.36 10.14 -3.28
CA VAL A 32 12.30 9.14 -2.76
C VAL A 32 12.36 9.21 -1.24
N ILE A 33 12.88 8.19 -0.59
CA ILE A 33 13.24 8.21 0.83
C ILE A 33 14.75 8.46 0.97
N ARG A 34 15.11 9.44 1.81
CA ARG A 34 16.49 9.81 2.10
C ARG A 34 16.73 9.91 3.62
N PRO A 35 17.96 9.65 4.08
CA PRO A 35 18.37 10.10 5.39
C PRO A 35 18.52 11.63 5.37
N TYR A 36 18.21 12.24 6.50
CA TYR A 36 18.41 13.67 6.75
C TYR A 36 19.30 13.86 7.96
N ASP A 37 20.33 14.68 7.82
CA ASP A 37 21.20 15.09 8.92
C ASP A 37 20.67 16.41 9.52
N PRO A 38 20.11 16.38 10.74
CA PRO A 38 19.54 17.57 11.37
C PRO A 38 20.60 18.58 11.83
N VAL A 39 21.84 18.13 12.05
CA VAL A 39 22.96 19.00 12.47
C VAL A 39 23.53 19.74 11.26
N ALA A 40 23.89 19.00 10.21
CA ALA A 40 24.38 19.58 8.95
C ALA A 40 23.26 20.18 8.10
N ARG A 41 22.00 19.96 8.45
CA ARG A 41 20.81 20.37 7.70
C ARG A 41 20.87 19.95 6.23
N SER A 42 21.29 18.72 5.99
CA SER A 42 21.55 18.21 4.65
C SER A 42 20.83 16.89 4.36
N LEU A 43 20.48 16.70 3.11
CA LEU A 43 19.87 15.46 2.61
C LEU A 43 20.96 14.50 2.12
N GLY A 44 20.91 13.27 2.59
CA GLY A 44 21.75 12.19 2.09
C GLY A 44 21.32 11.70 0.70
N LYS A 45 22.04 10.70 0.18
CA LYS A 45 21.65 10.03 -1.07
C LYS A 45 20.33 9.29 -0.89
N PRO A 46 19.51 9.14 -1.96
CA PRO A 46 18.31 8.30 -1.90
C PRO A 46 18.62 6.90 -1.41
N LEU A 47 17.91 6.47 -0.40
CA LEU A 47 17.97 5.10 0.14
C LEU A 47 17.01 4.18 -0.61
N PHE A 48 15.79 4.68 -0.84
CA PHE A 48 14.76 3.97 -1.61
C PHE A 48 14.20 4.92 -2.67
N ALA A 49 14.09 4.42 -3.90
CA ALA A 49 13.60 5.16 -5.06
C ALA A 49 12.89 4.21 -6.04
N SER A 50 12.00 4.76 -6.84
CA SER A 50 11.39 4.12 -7.99
C SER A 50 11.27 5.14 -9.12
N ASP A 51 11.43 4.70 -10.36
CA ASP A 51 11.25 5.55 -11.55
C ASP A 51 9.77 5.70 -11.94
N GLU A 52 8.91 4.79 -11.47
CA GLU A 52 7.49 4.76 -11.82
C GLU A 52 6.58 5.33 -10.73
N PHE A 53 6.93 5.12 -9.46
CA PHE A 53 6.06 5.42 -8.32
C PHE A 53 6.75 6.22 -7.24
N ASP A 54 5.96 7.03 -6.54
CA ASP A 54 6.41 7.69 -5.32
C ASP A 54 6.69 6.66 -4.21
N MET A 55 7.77 6.88 -3.47
CA MET A 55 7.96 6.21 -2.19
C MET A 55 6.92 6.72 -1.18
N GLY A 56 6.35 5.82 -0.40
CA GLY A 56 5.37 6.14 0.63
C GLY A 56 6.03 6.54 1.94
N SER A 57 6.50 5.56 2.68
CA SER A 57 7.12 5.73 4.00
C SER A 57 8.14 4.63 4.26
N VAL A 58 8.91 4.77 5.33
CA VAL A 58 9.66 3.65 5.90
C VAL A 58 8.76 2.86 6.84
N LEU A 59 9.15 1.61 7.08
CA LEU A 59 8.58 0.75 8.11
C LEU A 59 9.65 0.48 9.15
N THR A 60 9.28 0.67 10.40
CA THR A 60 10.18 0.50 11.53
C THR A 60 9.70 -0.60 12.46
N ARG A 61 10.63 -1.29 13.09
CA ARG A 61 10.31 -2.20 14.20
C ARG A 61 9.76 -1.35 15.36
N ARG A 62 8.69 -1.75 15.98
CA ARG A 62 8.21 -1.08 17.19
C ARG A 62 9.31 -1.07 18.23
N TYR A 63 9.39 0.06 18.96
CA TYR A 63 10.42 0.33 19.94
C TYR A 63 10.65 -0.85 20.89
N ASN A 64 11.83 -1.44 20.81
CA ASN A 64 12.35 -2.35 21.82
C ASN A 64 13.61 -1.69 22.42
N PRO A 65 13.62 -1.27 23.70
CA PRO A 65 14.76 -0.60 24.31
C PRO A 65 15.97 -1.54 24.29
N GLY A 66 16.83 -1.44 23.33
CA GLY A 66 18.03 -2.28 23.17
C GLY A 66 18.36 -2.69 21.74
N ASN A 67 17.45 -2.51 20.76
CA ASN A 67 17.72 -2.76 19.35
C ASN A 67 17.65 -1.45 18.57
N ALA A 68 18.80 -0.92 18.21
CA ALA A 68 18.94 0.41 17.63
C ALA A 68 18.73 0.48 16.12
N SER A 69 18.58 -0.60 15.40
CA SER A 69 18.39 -0.55 13.96
C SER A 69 16.99 -1.00 13.60
N ASP A 70 16.09 -0.04 13.47
CA ASP A 70 14.67 -0.33 13.46
C ASP A 70 14.01 -0.23 12.08
N LEU A 71 14.81 0.02 11.03
CA LEU A 71 14.32 0.03 9.67
C LEU A 71 14.10 -1.41 9.19
N VAL A 72 12.83 -1.82 9.02
CA VAL A 72 12.47 -3.16 8.58
C VAL A 72 12.00 -3.22 7.13
N GLY A 73 11.67 -2.06 6.53
CA GLY A 73 11.21 -2.01 5.14
C GLY A 73 10.74 -0.64 4.71
N TYR A 74 10.07 -0.60 3.58
CA TYR A 74 9.50 0.62 3.01
C TYR A 74 8.23 0.34 2.21
N VAL A 75 7.47 1.39 1.96
CA VAL A 75 6.22 1.37 1.19
C VAL A 75 6.45 2.04 -0.16
N ILE A 76 6.01 1.39 -1.23
CA ILE A 76 5.90 1.96 -2.57
C ILE A 76 4.44 2.32 -2.80
N ASN A 77 4.17 3.53 -3.26
CA ASN A 77 2.83 3.98 -3.64
C ASN A 77 2.49 3.56 -5.08
N ASP A 78 2.67 2.28 -5.38
CA ASP A 78 2.23 1.66 -6.63
C ASP A 78 0.70 1.43 -6.66
N ALA A 79 0.20 0.68 -7.62
CA ALA A 79 -1.22 0.39 -7.75
C ALA A 79 -1.83 -0.32 -6.52
N LYS A 80 -1.06 -1.13 -5.80
CA LYS A 80 -1.50 -1.89 -4.62
C LYS A 80 -1.05 -1.32 -3.29
N ARG A 81 -0.18 -0.31 -3.30
CA ARG A 81 0.55 0.17 -2.13
C ARG A 81 1.39 -0.94 -1.51
N SER A 82 2.40 -1.35 -2.25
CA SER A 82 3.25 -2.49 -1.92
C SER A 82 4.19 -2.20 -0.74
N ILE A 83 4.41 -3.23 0.05
CA ILE A 83 5.37 -3.22 1.16
C ILE A 83 6.57 -4.07 0.77
N VAL A 84 7.77 -3.52 0.93
CA VAL A 84 9.02 -4.24 0.72
C VAL A 84 9.78 -4.32 2.03
N TYR A 85 9.95 -5.53 2.55
CA TYR A 85 10.72 -5.77 3.77
C TYR A 85 12.21 -5.95 3.43
N THR A 86 13.06 -5.14 4.04
CA THR A 86 14.53 -5.23 3.96
C THR A 86 15.11 -6.11 5.06
N ASP A 87 14.45 -6.15 6.22
CA ASP A 87 14.79 -7.05 7.32
C ASP A 87 14.53 -8.52 6.93
N PRO A 88 15.52 -9.43 7.10
CA PRO A 88 15.39 -10.83 6.70
C PRO A 88 14.29 -11.59 7.42
N GLU A 89 14.06 -11.30 8.71
CA GLU A 89 13.02 -11.98 9.51
C GLU A 89 11.62 -11.58 9.04
N TYR A 90 11.38 -10.29 8.83
CA TYR A 90 10.11 -9.79 8.31
C TYR A 90 9.84 -10.30 6.89
N ARG A 91 10.87 -10.36 6.05
CA ARG A 91 10.77 -10.93 4.71
C ARG A 91 10.39 -12.41 4.73
N ALA A 92 11.02 -13.19 5.61
CA ALA A 92 10.71 -14.61 5.76
C ALA A 92 9.28 -14.83 6.27
N LEU A 93 8.81 -14.00 7.21
CA LEU A 93 7.43 -14.03 7.70
C LEU A 93 6.42 -13.69 6.59
N GLN A 94 6.67 -12.64 5.82
CA GLN A 94 5.81 -12.26 4.68
C GLN A 94 5.74 -13.39 3.64
N THR A 95 6.87 -13.96 3.27
CA THR A 95 6.93 -15.09 2.32
C THR A 95 6.11 -16.29 2.82
N ARG A 96 6.18 -16.59 4.10
CA ARG A 96 5.41 -17.69 4.72
C ARG A 96 3.91 -17.40 4.72
N ILE A 97 3.52 -16.16 5.05
CA ILE A 97 2.11 -15.72 5.03
C ILE A 97 1.56 -15.84 3.62
N ASP A 98 2.31 -15.34 2.62
CA ASP A 98 1.89 -15.34 1.22
C ASP A 98 1.78 -16.75 0.65
N ALA A 99 2.65 -17.67 1.08
CA ALA A 99 2.58 -19.08 0.70
C ALA A 99 1.39 -19.84 1.34
N ALA A 100 0.93 -19.39 2.51
CA ALA A 100 -0.17 -20.03 3.24
C ALA A 100 -1.56 -19.51 2.86
N LEU A 101 -1.65 -18.37 2.21
CA LEU A 101 -2.89 -17.73 1.81
C LEU A 101 -3.07 -17.78 0.29
N PRO A 102 -4.33 -17.74 -0.22
CA PRO A 102 -4.59 -17.78 -1.66
C PRO A 102 -3.91 -16.63 -2.43
N SER A 103 -3.31 -16.95 -3.56
CA SER A 103 -2.69 -16.00 -4.49
C SER A 103 -3.69 -15.46 -5.53
N ASP A 104 -4.85 -15.00 -5.09
CA ASP A 104 -5.98 -14.56 -5.91
C ASP A 104 -6.03 -13.03 -6.12
N GLY A 105 -4.88 -12.40 -6.17
CA GLY A 105 -4.76 -10.94 -6.33
C GLY A 105 -4.86 -10.17 -5.02
N ARG A 106 -5.08 -10.84 -3.88
CA ARG A 106 -5.03 -10.23 -2.56
C ARG A 106 -3.59 -9.84 -2.19
N VAL A 107 -3.49 -8.86 -1.32
CA VAL A 107 -2.25 -8.48 -0.63
C VAL A 107 -2.43 -8.81 0.85
N ASN A 108 -1.44 -9.50 1.42
CA ASN A 108 -1.46 -9.90 2.80
C ASN A 108 -0.57 -8.95 3.62
N TYR A 109 -1.17 -8.22 4.54
CA TYR A 109 -0.49 -7.24 5.37
C TYR A 109 -0.29 -7.80 6.77
N MET A 110 0.91 -7.69 7.31
CA MET A 110 1.14 -7.84 8.75
C MET A 110 0.58 -6.59 9.45
N ALA A 111 -0.69 -6.65 9.87
CA ALA A 111 -1.44 -5.50 10.37
C ALA A 111 -1.08 -5.13 11.81
N SER A 112 -0.70 -6.11 12.62
CA SER A 112 -0.23 -5.93 13.99
C SER A 112 0.70 -7.06 14.36
N LEU A 113 1.71 -6.75 15.17
CA LEU A 113 2.75 -7.70 15.55
C LEU A 113 3.01 -7.58 17.07
N SER A 114 3.26 -8.71 17.73
CA SER A 114 3.89 -8.71 19.05
C SER A 114 5.38 -8.39 18.93
N ASP A 115 6.01 -7.90 20.01
CA ASP A 115 7.42 -7.48 20.00
C ASP A 115 8.37 -8.64 19.65
N ASP A 116 8.02 -9.86 20.04
CA ASP A 116 8.77 -11.09 19.75
C ASP A 116 8.41 -11.73 18.40
N LEU A 117 7.50 -11.11 17.63
CA LEU A 117 6.96 -11.60 16.37
C LEU A 117 6.29 -12.98 16.45
N ASN A 118 5.92 -13.43 17.64
CA ASN A 118 5.26 -14.73 17.84
C ASN A 118 3.74 -14.67 17.62
N GLN A 119 3.16 -13.46 17.64
CA GLN A 119 1.76 -13.24 17.32
C GLN A 119 1.66 -12.14 16.28
N ILE A 120 1.12 -12.47 15.10
CA ILE A 120 0.98 -11.53 14.00
C ILE A 120 -0.46 -11.58 13.50
N VAL A 121 -1.16 -10.46 13.56
CA VAL A 121 -2.46 -10.31 12.93
C VAL A 121 -2.24 -9.99 11.45
N VAL A 122 -2.77 -10.83 10.58
CA VAL A 122 -2.66 -10.68 9.13
C VAL A 122 -4.01 -10.23 8.57
N LEU A 123 -3.98 -9.20 7.75
CA LEU A 123 -5.10 -8.74 6.93
C LEU A 123 -4.85 -9.09 5.47
N ALA A 124 -5.61 -10.02 4.93
CA ALA A 124 -5.65 -10.32 3.50
C ALA A 124 -6.79 -9.54 2.85
N ARG A 125 -6.49 -8.66 1.88
CA ARG A 125 -7.48 -7.86 1.16
C ARG A 125 -7.09 -7.68 -0.30
N GLY A 126 -8.09 -7.45 -1.14
CA GLY A 126 -7.90 -7.22 -2.59
C GLY A 126 -9.08 -6.46 -3.16
N THR A 127 -9.27 -6.52 -4.46
CA THR A 127 -10.35 -5.78 -5.13
C THR A 127 -11.73 -6.38 -4.88
N LYS A 128 -11.80 -7.69 -4.63
CA LYS A 128 -13.03 -8.44 -4.32
C LYS A 128 -13.16 -8.81 -2.84
N GLU A 129 -12.08 -8.79 -2.08
CA GLU A 129 -12.06 -9.12 -0.65
C GLU A 129 -11.81 -7.86 0.18
N ALA A 130 -12.80 -7.45 0.95
CA ALA A 130 -12.74 -6.27 1.80
C ALA A 130 -11.76 -6.43 2.97
N GLY A 131 -11.58 -7.68 3.44
CA GLY A 131 -10.66 -8.03 4.50
C GLY A 131 -10.97 -9.37 5.13
N ALA A 132 -10.07 -10.30 5.00
CA ALA A 132 -10.03 -11.56 5.74
C ALA A 132 -8.90 -11.49 6.76
N TRP A 133 -9.20 -11.80 8.01
CA TRP A 133 -8.29 -11.65 9.13
C TRP A 133 -7.81 -13.00 9.61
N TYR A 134 -6.51 -13.09 9.88
CA TYR A 134 -5.85 -14.28 10.38
C TYR A 134 -4.91 -13.93 11.52
N LEU A 135 -4.62 -14.93 12.37
CA LEU A 135 -3.58 -14.88 13.38
C LEU A 135 -2.49 -15.88 12.99
N LEU A 136 -1.29 -15.40 12.77
CA LEU A 136 -0.10 -16.25 12.68
C LEU A 136 0.51 -16.36 14.08
N SER A 137 0.51 -17.58 14.65
CA SER A 137 1.07 -17.87 15.96
C SER A 137 2.35 -18.67 15.83
N ASN A 138 3.35 -18.33 16.68
CA ASN A 138 4.65 -18.98 16.72
C ASN A 138 5.32 -19.08 15.35
N LYS A 139 5.10 -18.08 14.52
CA LYS A 139 5.65 -17.95 13.15
C LYS A 139 5.28 -19.09 12.18
N THR A 140 4.36 -20.01 12.59
CA THR A 140 4.04 -21.22 11.81
C THR A 140 2.56 -21.51 11.68
N LYS A 141 1.75 -21.28 12.71
CA LYS A 141 0.34 -21.67 12.73
C LYS A 141 -0.54 -20.47 12.31
N LEU A 142 -1.16 -20.56 11.15
CA LEU A 142 -2.14 -19.59 10.67
C LEU A 142 -3.56 -20.03 11.03
N THR A 143 -4.30 -19.18 11.72
CA THR A 143 -5.69 -19.43 12.16
C THR A 143 -6.58 -18.31 11.64
N ALA A 144 -7.70 -18.63 10.99
CA ALA A 144 -8.67 -17.65 10.55
C ALA A 144 -9.38 -17.02 11.76
N LEU A 145 -9.47 -15.70 11.79
CA LEU A 145 -10.19 -14.92 12.81
C LEU A 145 -11.59 -14.51 12.31
N GLY A 146 -11.73 -14.29 11.01
CA GLY A 146 -12.99 -13.86 10.41
C GLY A 146 -12.81 -12.92 9.25
N ARG A 147 -13.92 -12.30 8.81
CA ARG A 147 -13.93 -11.33 7.70
C ARG A 147 -14.56 -10.01 8.13
N SER A 148 -14.09 -8.91 7.55
CA SER A 148 -14.64 -7.57 7.81
C SER A 148 -16.13 -7.47 7.46
N PHE A 149 -16.55 -8.17 6.39
CA PHE A 149 -17.95 -8.28 5.96
C PHE A 149 -18.31 -9.74 5.70
N PRO A 150 -18.63 -10.52 6.75
CA PRO A 150 -18.82 -11.97 6.63
C PRO A 150 -20.02 -12.36 5.75
N HIS A 151 -21.01 -11.46 5.59
CA HIS A 151 -22.19 -11.66 4.77
C HIS A 151 -21.99 -11.31 3.28
N LEU A 152 -20.85 -10.73 2.90
CA LEU A 152 -20.54 -10.47 1.50
C LEU A 152 -19.72 -11.63 0.91
N ASP A 153 -20.21 -12.15 -0.20
CA ASP A 153 -19.50 -13.18 -0.97
C ASP A 153 -18.53 -12.51 -1.97
N PRO A 154 -17.21 -12.74 -1.86
CA PRO A 154 -16.24 -12.20 -2.82
C PRO A 154 -16.49 -12.64 -4.25
N ALA A 155 -17.14 -13.78 -4.49
CA ALA A 155 -17.49 -14.24 -5.83
C ALA A 155 -18.50 -13.30 -6.53
N GLN A 156 -19.31 -12.60 -5.76
CA GLN A 156 -20.28 -11.61 -6.25
C GLN A 156 -19.70 -10.20 -6.38
N MET A 157 -18.44 -9.99 -6.01
CA MET A 157 -17.78 -8.69 -6.12
C MET A 157 -17.09 -8.55 -7.48
N SER A 158 -17.17 -7.35 -8.05
CA SER A 158 -16.51 -7.01 -9.32
C SER A 158 -15.02 -6.81 -9.13
N GLU A 159 -14.24 -7.26 -10.12
CA GLU A 159 -12.80 -7.03 -10.16
C GLU A 159 -12.51 -5.57 -10.48
N MET A 160 -11.54 -4.98 -9.79
CA MET A 160 -10.99 -3.67 -10.11
C MET A 160 -9.64 -3.86 -10.78
N THR A 161 -9.45 -3.26 -11.96
CA THR A 161 -8.23 -3.37 -12.76
C THR A 161 -7.53 -2.03 -12.90
N TYR A 162 -6.21 -2.06 -12.97
CA TYR A 162 -5.40 -0.88 -13.26
C TYR A 162 -5.31 -0.71 -14.78
N VAL A 163 -5.72 0.43 -15.27
CA VAL A 163 -5.73 0.79 -16.70
C VAL A 163 -5.07 2.14 -16.91
N SER A 164 -4.81 2.49 -18.15
CA SER A 164 -4.39 3.85 -18.51
C SER A 164 -5.12 4.31 -19.77
N TYR A 165 -5.27 5.62 -19.91
CA TYR A 165 -5.81 6.24 -21.10
C TYR A 165 -5.06 7.55 -21.41
N SER A 166 -5.12 8.00 -22.67
CA SER A 166 -4.50 9.25 -23.07
C SER A 166 -5.49 10.40 -22.89
N ALA A 167 -5.06 11.44 -22.19
CA ALA A 167 -5.75 12.71 -22.10
C ALA A 167 -5.63 13.50 -23.43
N ARG A 168 -6.42 14.57 -23.57
CA ARG A 168 -6.44 15.39 -24.81
C ARG A 168 -5.10 16.06 -25.12
N ASP A 169 -4.30 16.33 -24.12
CA ASP A 169 -2.95 16.90 -24.22
C ASP A 169 -1.85 15.84 -24.40
N GLY A 170 -2.24 14.56 -24.56
CA GLY A 170 -1.30 13.45 -24.74
C GLY A 170 -0.77 12.84 -23.43
N LEU A 171 -1.13 13.40 -22.27
CA LEU A 171 -0.71 12.83 -20.98
C LEU A 171 -1.36 11.46 -20.77
N THR A 172 -0.55 10.47 -20.40
CA THR A 172 -1.05 9.16 -19.98
C THR A 172 -1.60 9.24 -18.54
N ILE A 173 -2.89 8.99 -18.42
CA ILE A 173 -3.59 9.04 -17.13
C ILE A 173 -3.81 7.60 -16.62
N PRO A 174 -3.22 7.22 -15.48
CA PRO A 174 -3.55 5.96 -14.83
C PRO A 174 -4.93 6.05 -14.17
N ALA A 175 -5.70 4.95 -14.26
CA ALA A 175 -7.02 4.87 -13.69
C ALA A 175 -7.31 3.47 -13.13
N LEU A 176 -8.33 3.37 -12.30
CA LEU A 176 -8.88 2.11 -11.81
C LEU A 176 -10.25 1.90 -12.46
N LEU A 177 -10.42 0.77 -13.13
CA LEU A 177 -11.66 0.40 -13.82
C LEU A 177 -12.29 -0.78 -13.10
N THR A 178 -13.60 -0.67 -12.81
CA THR A 178 -14.43 -1.77 -12.35
C THR A 178 -15.62 -1.91 -13.27
N LEU A 179 -15.80 -3.11 -13.81
CA LEU A 179 -16.95 -3.44 -14.66
C LEU A 179 -17.98 -4.25 -13.88
N PRO A 180 -19.28 -4.07 -14.15
CA PRO A 180 -20.31 -4.91 -13.54
C PRO A 180 -20.15 -6.36 -14.00
N GLN A 181 -20.52 -7.32 -13.14
CA GLN A 181 -20.52 -8.75 -13.51
C GLN A 181 -21.71 -9.14 -14.40
N THR A 182 -22.73 -8.33 -14.43
CA THR A 182 -23.98 -8.58 -15.14
C THR A 182 -24.30 -7.45 -16.11
N GLY A 183 -25.17 -7.72 -17.08
CA GLY A 183 -25.55 -6.75 -18.10
C GLY A 183 -24.72 -6.92 -19.38
N LYS A 184 -25.01 -6.08 -20.36
CA LYS A 184 -24.32 -6.04 -21.66
C LYS A 184 -23.73 -4.65 -21.88
N ALA A 185 -22.52 -4.59 -22.40
CA ALA A 185 -21.92 -3.33 -22.86
C ALA A 185 -22.76 -2.68 -23.99
N PRO A 186 -22.78 -1.35 -24.09
CA PRO A 186 -22.08 -0.39 -23.21
C PRO A 186 -22.78 -0.23 -21.85
N HIS A 187 -21.99 -0.09 -20.78
CA HIS A 187 -22.50 0.19 -19.45
C HIS A 187 -22.54 1.69 -19.16
N PRO A 188 -23.54 2.20 -18.41
CA PRO A 188 -23.48 3.55 -17.89
C PRO A 188 -22.25 3.66 -16.98
N THR A 189 -21.52 4.77 -17.09
CA THR A 189 -20.22 4.92 -16.44
C THR A 189 -20.25 6.07 -15.45
N VAL A 190 -19.73 5.84 -14.25
CA VAL A 190 -19.51 6.84 -13.20
C VAL A 190 -18.01 7.11 -13.07
N ILE A 191 -17.60 8.36 -13.22
CA ILE A 191 -16.23 8.79 -12.99
C ILE A 191 -16.12 9.33 -11.58
N MET A 192 -15.21 8.76 -10.79
CA MET A 192 -14.98 9.11 -9.38
C MET A 192 -13.53 9.60 -9.22
N PRO A 193 -13.25 10.91 -9.33
CA PRO A 193 -11.91 11.41 -9.07
C PRO A 193 -11.60 11.31 -7.57
N HIS A 194 -10.34 10.95 -7.26
CA HIS A 194 -9.88 10.95 -5.87
C HIS A 194 -9.89 12.36 -5.25
N GLY A 195 -9.99 12.41 -3.93
CA GLY A 195 -9.84 13.66 -3.18
C GLY A 195 -8.40 14.18 -3.18
N GLY A 196 -8.17 15.31 -2.58
CA GLY A 196 -6.83 15.85 -2.44
C GLY A 196 -6.72 17.34 -2.69
N PRO A 197 -5.83 17.85 -3.58
CA PRO A 197 -5.48 17.31 -4.89
C PRO A 197 -4.36 16.25 -4.89
N TRP A 198 -3.41 16.30 -3.96
CA TRP A 198 -2.26 15.40 -3.92
C TRP A 198 -2.61 14.08 -3.22
N SER A 199 -3.33 13.22 -3.94
CA SER A 199 -3.76 11.91 -3.46
C SER A 199 -3.80 10.90 -4.60
N ARG A 200 -4.14 9.67 -4.30
CA ARG A 200 -4.39 8.62 -5.27
C ARG A 200 -5.26 7.53 -4.67
N ASP A 201 -5.94 6.80 -5.53
CA ASP A 201 -6.60 5.55 -5.20
C ASP A 201 -5.68 4.33 -5.46
N TYR A 202 -6.04 3.19 -4.89
CA TYR A 202 -5.30 1.94 -4.97
C TYR A 202 -6.24 0.80 -5.36
N LEU A 203 -5.70 -0.26 -5.93
CA LEU A 203 -6.40 -1.52 -6.15
C LEU A 203 -6.79 -2.13 -4.80
N ARG A 204 -8.05 -1.96 -4.44
CA ARG A 204 -8.61 -2.46 -3.18
C ARG A 204 -10.13 -2.60 -3.33
N TRP A 205 -10.73 -3.36 -2.45
CA TRP A 205 -12.18 -3.34 -2.30
C TRP A 205 -12.64 -1.93 -1.88
N ASP A 206 -13.57 -1.39 -2.64
CA ASP A 206 -14.20 -0.11 -2.34
C ASP A 206 -15.73 -0.27 -2.31
N ARG A 207 -16.33 0.19 -1.24
CA ARG A 207 -17.76 0.03 -0.97
C ARG A 207 -18.62 0.71 -2.03
N TRP A 208 -18.26 1.92 -2.43
CA TRP A 208 -19.04 2.66 -3.41
C TRP A 208 -18.92 2.09 -4.81
N VAL A 209 -17.71 1.70 -5.18
CA VAL A 209 -17.43 1.06 -6.46
C VAL A 209 -18.18 -0.26 -6.58
N GLN A 210 -18.14 -1.12 -5.55
CA GLN A 210 -18.87 -2.38 -5.53
C GLN A 210 -20.39 -2.17 -5.53
N PHE A 211 -20.88 -1.15 -4.83
CA PHE A 211 -22.30 -0.80 -4.84
C PHE A 211 -22.78 -0.41 -6.23
N LEU A 212 -22.03 0.40 -6.97
CA LEU A 212 -22.36 0.83 -8.34
C LEU A 212 -22.24 -0.33 -9.31
N ALA A 213 -21.14 -1.09 -9.27
CA ALA A 213 -20.94 -2.23 -10.14
C ALA A 213 -22.04 -3.31 -9.99
N ASN A 214 -22.52 -3.56 -8.77
CA ASN A 214 -23.63 -4.48 -8.52
C ASN A 214 -24.97 -3.99 -9.10
N ARG A 215 -25.06 -2.72 -9.52
CA ARG A 215 -26.24 -2.11 -10.16
C ARG A 215 -26.06 -1.85 -11.64
N GLY A 216 -24.99 -2.38 -12.24
CA GLY A 216 -24.77 -2.32 -13.67
C GLY A 216 -24.03 -1.10 -14.19
N TYR A 217 -23.41 -0.31 -13.28
CA TYR A 217 -22.54 0.81 -13.65
C TYR A 217 -21.10 0.39 -13.83
#